data_b1e94f714385040590dc5660f0176ac8
#
_entry.id   b1e94f714385040590dc5660f0176ac8
#
_cell.length_a   1.000
_cell.length_b   1.000
_cell.length_c   1.000
_cell.angle_alpha   90.00
_cell.angle_beta   90.00
_cell.angle_gamma   90.00
#
_symmetry.space_group_name_H-M   'P 1'
#
loop_
_entity.id
_entity.type
_entity.pdbx_description
1 polymer ?
#
loop_
_entity_poly.entity_id
_entity_poly.type
_entity_poly.pdbx_seq_one_letter_code
_entity_poly.pdbx_strand_id
1 'polypeptide(L)'
;MSRIELDRVVVRAATPGGPVPEVTILEETTLDLTEQRVALIGPNGSGKSTLARLVNGLVEPTSGRVVVDGLDVAKKGRQVRRRVGFVFTDPTSQLVMPTVIEDVGLSLRHLERDRERRAEAAREVLASYGLAELADRSVHTLSGGQRQLLALAGVLATDPDVLVADEPTTLLDLRNARMIGDLLLGLRQQLVLATHDLDLALRCDRALLVDDGAVVADGAPAEVVAHYRATASG
;
A
#
# COMPACT_ATOMS: atom_id res chain seq x y z
N MET A 1 15.40 -5.72 7.96
CA MET A 1 13.96 -5.41 7.97
C MET A 1 13.82 -3.94 8.26
N SER A 2 12.92 -3.27 7.59
CA SER A 2 12.62 -1.87 7.86
C SER A 2 11.84 -1.72 9.15
N ARG A 3 11.82 -0.50 9.70
CA ARG A 3 11.08 -0.14 10.91
C ARG A 3 10.21 1.08 10.64
N ILE A 4 8.92 0.97 10.94
CA ILE A 4 7.95 2.04 10.78
C ILE A 4 7.44 2.41 12.17
N GLU A 5 7.66 3.67 12.57
CA GLU A 5 7.29 4.18 13.88
C GLU A 5 6.24 5.29 13.73
N LEU A 6 5.13 5.15 14.41
CA LEU A 6 4.13 6.20 14.60
C LEU A 6 4.17 6.62 16.07
N ASP A 7 4.39 7.91 16.34
CA ASP A 7 4.48 8.46 17.70
C ASP A 7 3.35 9.48 17.89
N ARG A 8 2.31 9.09 18.62
CA ARG A 8 1.11 9.87 18.95
C ARG A 8 0.50 10.59 17.75
N VAL A 9 0.34 9.84 16.68
CA VAL A 9 -0.19 10.35 15.40
C VAL A 9 -1.69 10.53 15.47
N VAL A 10 -2.18 11.71 15.09
CA VAL A 10 -3.60 12.03 14.91
C VAL A 10 -3.80 12.56 13.51
N VAL A 11 -4.90 12.18 12.86
CA VAL A 11 -5.30 12.75 11.56
C VAL A 11 -6.70 13.31 11.66
N ARG A 12 -6.84 14.61 11.34
CA ARG A 12 -8.13 15.30 11.24
C ARG A 12 -8.31 15.86 9.84
N ALA A 13 -9.53 15.86 9.38
CA ALA A 13 -9.91 16.46 8.10
C ALA A 13 -10.91 17.61 8.32
N ALA A 14 -10.69 18.71 7.62
CA ALA A 14 -11.65 19.82 7.60
C ALA A 14 -12.95 19.39 6.90
N THR A 15 -14.09 19.82 7.43
CA THR A 15 -15.42 19.55 6.88
C THR A 15 -16.05 20.86 6.39
N PRO A 16 -15.67 21.35 5.18
CA PRO A 16 -16.18 22.62 4.68
C PRO A 16 -17.71 22.58 4.59
N GLY A 17 -18.37 23.53 5.28
CA GLY A 17 -19.85 23.65 5.30
C GLY A 17 -20.57 22.60 6.17
N GLY A 18 -19.84 21.75 6.88
CA GLY A 18 -20.42 20.79 7.84
C GLY A 18 -20.74 21.43 9.21
N PRO A 19 -21.53 20.74 10.04
CA PRO A 19 -21.90 21.21 11.39
C PRO A 19 -20.71 21.21 12.35
N VAL A 20 -19.67 20.43 12.04
CA VAL A 20 -18.40 20.34 12.80
C VAL A 20 -17.27 20.77 11.88
N PRO A 21 -16.39 21.71 12.31
CA PRO A 21 -15.32 22.24 11.44
C PRO A 21 -14.27 21.18 11.06
N GLU A 22 -14.04 20.18 11.91
CA GLU A 22 -13.07 19.08 11.69
C GLU A 22 -13.64 17.75 12.16
N VAL A 23 -13.30 16.68 11.44
CA VAL A 23 -13.60 15.28 11.82
C VAL A 23 -12.29 14.55 12.05
N THR A 24 -12.18 13.82 13.14
CA THR A 24 -11.04 12.92 13.38
C THR A 24 -11.18 11.69 12.50
N ILE A 25 -10.17 11.44 11.67
CA ILE A 25 -10.08 10.28 10.79
C ILE A 25 -9.26 9.16 11.42
N LEU A 26 -8.23 9.56 12.19
CA LEU A 26 -7.40 8.64 12.96
C LEU A 26 -7.16 9.26 14.34
N GLU A 27 -7.56 8.52 15.37
CA GLU A 27 -7.33 8.85 16.77
C GLU A 27 -5.85 8.69 17.13
N GLU A 28 -5.45 9.21 18.30
CA GLU A 28 -4.05 9.15 18.74
C GLU A 28 -3.53 7.71 18.70
N THR A 29 -2.58 7.49 17.81
CA THR A 29 -2.04 6.17 17.49
C THR A 29 -0.53 6.16 17.69
N THR A 30 -0.03 5.21 18.45
CA THR A 30 1.40 4.92 18.64
C THR A 30 1.65 3.47 18.26
N LEU A 31 2.52 3.25 17.25
CA LEU A 31 2.84 1.93 16.72
C LEU A 31 4.33 1.82 16.40
N ASP A 32 4.85 0.62 16.51
CA ASP A 32 6.19 0.23 16.06
C ASP A 32 6.04 -1.06 15.24
N LEU A 33 6.22 -0.96 13.92
CA LEU A 33 6.02 -2.06 12.97
C LEU A 33 7.38 -2.52 12.47
N THR A 34 7.76 -3.73 12.89
CA THR A 34 9.03 -4.38 12.53
C THR A 34 8.83 -5.71 11.85
N GLU A 35 7.60 -6.23 11.86
CA GLU A 35 7.23 -7.49 11.24
C GLU A 35 7.30 -7.38 9.72
N GLN A 36 7.59 -8.49 9.04
CA GLN A 36 7.72 -8.49 7.58
C GLN A 36 6.36 -8.31 6.88
N ARG A 37 5.27 -8.81 7.48
CA ARG A 37 3.92 -8.76 6.93
C ARG A 37 2.97 -8.22 7.99
N VAL A 38 2.50 -7.00 7.83
CA VAL A 38 1.52 -6.37 8.74
C VAL A 38 0.22 -6.16 7.98
N ALA A 39 -0.88 -6.73 8.48
CA ALA A 39 -2.22 -6.51 7.97
C ALA A 39 -2.94 -5.41 8.77
N LEU A 40 -3.60 -4.49 8.07
CA LEU A 40 -4.55 -3.53 8.61
C LEU A 40 -5.95 -3.99 8.20
N ILE A 41 -6.74 -4.44 9.16
CA ILE A 41 -8.11 -4.93 8.92
C ILE A 41 -9.15 -4.04 9.61
N GLY A 42 -10.40 -4.18 9.26
CA GLY A 42 -11.53 -3.43 9.85
C GLY A 42 -12.56 -2.99 8.81
N PRO A 43 -13.67 -2.37 9.20
CA PRO A 43 -14.74 -1.97 8.30
C PRO A 43 -14.31 -0.85 7.33
N ASN A 44 -15.10 -0.66 6.26
CA ASN A 44 -14.89 0.45 5.34
C ASN A 44 -15.08 1.79 6.07
N GLY A 45 -14.18 2.74 5.80
CA GLY A 45 -14.19 4.05 6.45
C GLY A 45 -13.53 4.09 7.84
N SER A 46 -13.04 2.97 8.37
CA SER A 46 -12.46 2.91 9.72
C SER A 46 -11.12 3.63 9.89
N GLY A 47 -10.48 4.11 8.82
CA GLY A 47 -9.17 4.79 8.89
C GLY A 47 -7.97 3.95 8.39
N LYS A 48 -8.15 2.69 7.97
CA LYS A 48 -7.06 1.81 7.45
C LYS A 48 -6.23 2.46 6.35
N SER A 49 -6.90 2.97 5.32
CA SER A 49 -6.22 3.63 4.20
C SER A 49 -5.49 4.90 4.64
N THR A 50 -6.02 5.63 5.62
CA THR A 50 -5.37 6.80 6.21
C THR A 50 -4.09 6.38 6.93
N LEU A 51 -4.17 5.35 7.78
CA LEU A 51 -3.02 4.79 8.49
C LEU A 51 -1.95 4.29 7.50
N ALA A 52 -2.36 3.56 6.44
CA ALA A 52 -1.45 3.10 5.38
C ALA A 52 -0.77 4.27 4.66
N ARG A 53 -1.49 5.33 4.32
CA ARG A 53 -0.99 6.50 3.59
C ARG A 53 -0.07 7.40 4.40
N LEU A 54 -0.13 7.36 5.72
CA LEU A 54 0.84 8.05 6.60
C LEU A 54 2.26 7.51 6.39
N VAL A 55 2.42 6.21 6.11
CA VAL A 55 3.73 5.56 6.02
C VAL A 55 4.59 6.12 4.88
N ASN A 56 3.98 6.51 3.76
CA ASN A 56 4.73 7.09 2.63
C ASN A 56 4.53 8.62 2.47
N GLY A 57 3.80 9.25 3.39
CA GLY A 57 3.53 10.69 3.37
C GLY A 57 2.55 11.14 2.30
N LEU A 58 1.61 10.27 1.88
CA LEU A 58 0.44 10.65 1.08
C LEU A 58 -0.61 11.36 1.95
N VAL A 59 -0.61 11.09 3.25
CA VAL A 59 -1.36 11.82 4.28
C VAL A 59 -0.35 12.34 5.29
N GLU A 60 -0.45 13.60 5.67
CA GLU A 60 0.34 14.20 6.73
C GLU A 60 -0.45 14.13 8.06
N PRO A 61 0.19 13.78 9.18
CA PRO A 61 -0.48 13.79 10.46
C PRO A 61 -0.79 15.22 10.90
N THR A 62 -1.94 15.45 11.53
CA THR A 62 -2.31 16.72 12.16
C THR A 62 -1.47 16.97 13.42
N SER A 63 -1.11 15.91 14.14
CA SER A 63 -0.17 15.93 15.26
C SER A 63 0.58 14.60 15.36
N GLY A 64 1.64 14.57 16.16
CA GLY A 64 2.55 13.43 16.23
C GLY A 64 3.53 13.37 15.07
N ARG A 65 4.16 12.22 14.87
CA ARG A 65 5.13 12.04 13.78
C ARG A 65 5.16 10.60 13.28
N VAL A 66 5.54 10.44 12.02
CA VAL A 66 5.81 9.12 11.40
C VAL A 66 7.27 9.08 10.98
N VAL A 67 7.94 7.99 11.29
CA VAL A 67 9.35 7.75 10.96
C VAL A 67 9.47 6.40 10.27
N VAL A 68 10.19 6.35 9.15
CA VAL A 68 10.52 5.12 8.43
C VAL A 68 12.03 5.03 8.31
N ASP A 69 12.62 3.99 8.91
CA ASP A 69 14.08 3.78 8.95
C ASP A 69 14.86 5.02 9.38
N GLY A 70 14.39 5.70 10.44
CA GLY A 70 14.98 6.93 10.97
C GLY A 70 14.71 8.18 10.14
N LEU A 71 13.93 8.09 9.06
CA LEU A 71 13.53 9.22 8.23
C LEU A 71 12.15 9.74 8.66
N ASP A 72 12.09 10.96 9.18
CA ASP A 72 10.82 11.65 9.46
C ASP A 72 10.08 11.90 8.14
N VAL A 73 8.88 11.36 8.01
CA VAL A 73 8.09 11.37 6.76
C VAL A 73 7.73 12.79 6.33
N ALA A 74 7.33 13.65 7.26
CA ALA A 74 6.96 15.03 6.96
C ALA A 74 8.16 15.87 6.50
N LYS A 75 9.35 15.65 7.11
CA LYS A 75 10.56 16.44 6.82
C LYS A 75 11.34 15.91 5.63
N LYS A 76 11.31 14.60 5.39
CA LYS A 76 12.14 13.91 4.38
C LYS A 76 11.30 13.11 3.37
N GLY A 77 10.07 13.53 3.08
CA GLY A 77 9.10 12.81 2.27
C GLY A 77 9.64 12.32 0.92
N ARG A 78 10.49 13.11 0.23
CA ARG A 78 11.14 12.66 -1.01
C ARG A 78 12.07 11.45 -0.81
N GLN A 79 12.78 11.37 0.32
CA GLN A 79 13.66 10.25 0.62
C GLN A 79 12.84 9.03 1.05
N VAL A 80 11.77 9.26 1.83
CA VAL A 80 10.83 8.21 2.24
C VAL A 80 10.16 7.59 1.03
N ARG A 81 9.62 8.37 0.09
CA ARG A 81 8.96 7.86 -1.14
C ARG A 81 9.88 7.10 -2.10
N ARG A 82 11.18 7.14 -1.90
CA ARG A 82 12.13 6.26 -2.62
C ARG A 82 12.28 4.89 -1.97
N ARG A 83 11.99 4.80 -0.67
CA ARG A 83 12.10 3.58 0.12
C ARG A 83 10.75 2.89 0.34
N VAL A 84 9.67 3.65 0.28
CA VAL A 84 8.30 3.18 0.51
C VAL A 84 7.52 3.25 -0.78
N GLY A 85 7.31 2.12 -1.41
CA GLY A 85 6.38 1.97 -2.52
C GLY A 85 4.94 1.96 -2.04
N PHE A 86 4.02 2.47 -2.85
CA PHE A 86 2.59 2.46 -2.55
C PHE A 86 1.79 1.92 -3.72
N VAL A 87 0.88 0.99 -3.44
CA VAL A 87 -0.05 0.42 -4.42
C VAL A 87 -1.47 0.77 -4.00
N PHE A 88 -2.19 1.44 -4.90
CA PHE A 88 -3.56 1.88 -4.67
C PHE A 88 -4.58 0.78 -4.96
N THR A 89 -5.77 0.92 -4.39
CA THR A 89 -6.92 0.04 -4.62
C THR A 89 -7.31 -0.02 -6.11
N ASP A 90 -7.38 1.15 -6.77
CA ASP A 90 -7.65 1.24 -8.20
C ASP A 90 -6.32 1.47 -8.96
N PRO A 91 -5.84 0.47 -9.72
CA PRO A 91 -4.62 0.62 -10.49
C PRO A 91 -4.72 1.69 -11.58
N THR A 92 -5.93 2.07 -12.03
CA THR A 92 -6.10 3.10 -13.06
C THR A 92 -5.67 4.48 -12.58
N SER A 93 -5.75 4.73 -11.28
CA SER A 93 -5.27 5.97 -10.66
C SER A 93 -3.74 6.07 -10.60
N GLN A 94 -3.04 4.95 -10.83
CA GLN A 94 -1.58 4.84 -10.75
C GLN A 94 -0.92 4.75 -12.13
N LEU A 95 -1.62 4.16 -13.11
CA LEU A 95 -1.13 3.99 -14.48
C LEU A 95 -1.37 5.27 -15.29
N VAL A 96 -0.31 6.00 -15.62
CA VAL A 96 -0.40 7.34 -16.22
C VAL A 96 0.12 7.42 -17.64
N MET A 97 0.87 6.39 -18.10
CA MET A 97 1.44 6.37 -19.45
C MET A 97 0.54 5.61 -20.42
N PRO A 98 0.59 5.92 -21.75
CA PRO A 98 -0.26 5.27 -22.74
C PRO A 98 -0.01 3.77 -22.89
N THR A 99 1.25 3.33 -22.79
CA THR A 99 1.64 1.92 -23.01
C THR A 99 2.26 1.31 -21.74
N VAL A 100 2.19 -0.02 -21.66
CA VAL A 100 2.69 -0.82 -20.54
C VAL A 100 4.18 -0.58 -20.28
N ILE A 101 5.00 -0.58 -21.33
CA ILE A 101 6.45 -0.37 -21.21
C ILE A 101 6.79 1.06 -20.79
N GLU A 102 6.04 2.05 -21.28
CA GLU A 102 6.26 3.45 -20.92
C GLU A 102 5.94 3.68 -19.44
N ASP A 103 4.92 3.02 -18.91
CA ASP A 103 4.50 3.16 -17.52
C ASP A 103 5.58 2.63 -16.54
N VAL A 104 6.10 1.41 -16.79
CA VAL A 104 7.25 0.89 -16.04
C VAL A 104 8.49 1.78 -16.24
N GLY A 105 8.74 2.21 -17.48
CA GLY A 105 9.84 3.13 -17.81
C GLY A 105 9.77 4.47 -17.07
N LEU A 106 8.57 4.98 -16.78
CA LEU A 106 8.38 6.17 -15.98
C LEU A 106 8.88 5.98 -14.54
N SER A 107 8.56 4.84 -13.92
CA SER A 107 9.03 4.49 -12.58
C SER A 107 10.55 4.41 -12.50
N LEU A 108 11.21 3.90 -13.55
CA LEU A 108 12.66 3.76 -13.64
C LEU A 108 13.41 5.05 -13.97
N ARG A 109 12.72 6.15 -14.35
CA ARG A 109 13.36 7.38 -14.86
C ARG A 109 14.37 8.01 -13.92
N HIS A 110 14.21 7.82 -12.63
CA HIS A 110 15.14 8.37 -11.65
C HIS A 110 16.35 7.48 -11.38
N LEU A 111 16.29 6.20 -11.76
CA LEU A 111 17.35 5.20 -11.63
C LEU A 111 18.20 5.15 -12.90
N GLU A 112 17.56 5.17 -14.10
CA GLU A 112 18.22 5.11 -15.39
C GLU A 112 17.79 6.30 -16.26
N ARG A 113 18.75 7.18 -16.59
CA ARG A 113 18.50 8.39 -17.40
C ARG A 113 18.56 8.12 -18.90
N ASP A 114 19.36 7.13 -19.31
CA ASP A 114 19.44 6.72 -20.70
C ASP A 114 18.13 6.06 -21.13
N ARG A 115 17.60 6.50 -22.28
CA ARG A 115 16.29 6.06 -22.76
C ARG A 115 16.28 4.60 -23.19
N GLU A 116 17.33 4.15 -23.87
CA GLU A 116 17.40 2.81 -24.42
C GLU A 116 17.60 1.79 -23.31
N ARG A 117 18.54 2.04 -22.37
CA ARG A 117 18.77 1.22 -21.19
C ARG A 117 17.54 1.14 -20.29
N ARG A 118 16.84 2.26 -20.13
CA ARG A 118 15.60 2.28 -19.35
C ARG A 118 14.49 1.45 -20.00
N ALA A 119 14.37 1.48 -21.33
CA ALA A 119 13.41 0.64 -22.04
C ALA A 119 13.79 -0.86 -21.94
N GLU A 120 15.08 -1.19 -21.95
CA GLU A 120 15.55 -2.55 -21.72
C GLU A 120 15.24 -3.02 -20.30
N ALA A 121 15.58 -2.23 -19.28
CA ALA A 121 15.24 -2.53 -17.90
C ALA A 121 13.71 -2.66 -17.67
N ALA A 122 12.91 -1.83 -18.34
CA ALA A 122 11.45 -1.96 -18.27
C ALA A 122 10.96 -3.28 -18.87
N ARG A 123 11.56 -3.77 -19.98
CA ARG A 123 11.23 -5.10 -20.53
C ARG A 123 11.60 -6.24 -19.59
N GLU A 124 12.76 -6.16 -18.94
CA GLU A 124 13.17 -7.15 -17.94
C GLU A 124 12.19 -7.21 -16.77
N VAL A 125 11.77 -6.05 -16.25
CA VAL A 125 10.73 -5.97 -15.23
C VAL A 125 9.45 -6.62 -15.72
N LEU A 126 8.95 -6.25 -16.89
CA LEU A 126 7.73 -6.83 -17.46
C LEU A 126 7.83 -8.35 -17.64
N ALA A 127 8.99 -8.84 -18.07
CA ALA A 127 9.22 -10.29 -18.21
C ALA A 127 9.14 -11.02 -16.87
N SER A 128 9.69 -10.44 -15.79
CA SER A 128 9.66 -11.06 -14.46
C SER A 128 8.24 -11.14 -13.86
N TYR A 129 7.31 -10.33 -14.35
CA TYR A 129 5.89 -10.36 -13.96
C TYR A 129 4.96 -11.00 -15.02
N GLY A 130 5.52 -11.63 -16.07
CA GLY A 130 4.74 -12.29 -17.12
C GLY A 130 3.96 -11.32 -18.02
N LEU A 131 4.40 -10.05 -18.12
CA LEU A 131 3.77 -8.99 -18.91
C LEU A 131 4.54 -8.66 -20.20
N ALA A 132 5.60 -9.42 -20.55
CA ALA A 132 6.48 -9.11 -21.68
C ALA A 132 5.72 -8.94 -23.01
N GLU A 133 4.78 -9.84 -23.32
CA GLU A 133 3.98 -9.82 -24.54
C GLU A 133 2.97 -8.66 -24.60
N LEU A 134 2.82 -7.95 -23.52
CA LEU A 134 1.91 -6.81 -23.39
C LEU A 134 2.64 -5.46 -23.47
N ALA A 135 3.98 -5.46 -23.57
CA ALA A 135 4.84 -4.27 -23.45
C ALA A 135 4.37 -3.07 -24.29
N ASP A 136 4.04 -3.29 -25.56
CA ASP A 136 3.63 -2.24 -26.48
C ASP A 136 2.11 -2.00 -26.50
N ARG A 137 1.33 -2.72 -25.68
CA ARG A 137 -0.12 -2.52 -25.60
C ARG A 137 -0.47 -1.27 -24.80
N SER A 138 -1.63 -0.70 -25.14
CA SER A 138 -2.23 0.37 -24.35
C SER A 138 -2.66 -0.18 -22.97
N VAL A 139 -2.37 0.56 -21.90
CA VAL A 139 -2.76 0.21 -20.51
C VAL A 139 -4.29 0.06 -20.39
N HIS A 140 -5.07 0.77 -21.21
CA HIS A 140 -6.53 0.70 -21.20
C HIS A 140 -7.09 -0.62 -21.74
N THR A 141 -6.30 -1.39 -22.50
CA THR A 141 -6.72 -2.69 -23.06
C THR A 141 -6.45 -3.86 -22.11
N LEU A 142 -5.78 -3.62 -21.00
CA LEU A 142 -5.46 -4.63 -20.02
C LEU A 142 -6.71 -5.05 -19.22
N SER A 143 -6.75 -6.33 -18.79
CA SER A 143 -7.71 -6.79 -17.78
C SER A 143 -7.43 -6.15 -16.42
N GLY A 144 -8.40 -6.22 -15.49
CA GLY A 144 -8.22 -5.72 -14.11
C GLY A 144 -6.98 -6.31 -13.43
N GLY A 145 -6.82 -7.63 -13.49
CA GLY A 145 -5.65 -8.32 -12.92
C GLY A 145 -4.33 -7.92 -13.58
N GLN A 146 -4.32 -7.73 -14.91
CA GLN A 146 -3.13 -7.26 -15.63
C GLN A 146 -2.77 -5.82 -15.25
N ARG A 147 -3.75 -4.93 -15.08
CA ARG A 147 -3.51 -3.56 -14.60
C ARG A 147 -2.93 -3.55 -13.20
N GLN A 148 -3.50 -4.37 -12.30
CA GLN A 148 -2.99 -4.47 -10.92
C GLN A 148 -1.55 -5.01 -10.88
N LEU A 149 -1.27 -6.03 -11.70
CA LEU A 149 0.08 -6.59 -11.81
C LEU A 149 1.07 -5.58 -12.40
N LEU A 150 0.64 -4.78 -13.40
CA LEU A 150 1.46 -3.69 -13.97
C LEU A 150 1.75 -2.60 -12.93
N ALA A 151 0.75 -2.18 -12.16
CA ALA A 151 0.92 -1.19 -11.09
C ALA A 151 1.93 -1.68 -10.03
N LEU A 152 1.81 -2.95 -9.61
CA LEU A 152 2.77 -3.60 -8.73
C LEU A 152 4.18 -3.66 -9.33
N ALA A 153 4.30 -4.09 -10.60
CA ALA A 153 5.57 -4.17 -11.30
C ALA A 153 6.26 -2.80 -11.38
N GLY A 154 5.51 -1.74 -11.67
CA GLY A 154 6.02 -0.37 -11.72
C GLY A 154 6.54 0.13 -10.39
N VAL A 155 5.86 -0.18 -9.28
CA VAL A 155 6.33 0.17 -7.93
C VAL A 155 7.56 -0.65 -7.55
N LEU A 156 7.51 -1.96 -7.74
CA LEU A 156 8.60 -2.88 -7.36
C LEU A 156 9.85 -2.74 -8.23
N ALA A 157 9.72 -2.19 -9.44
CA ALA A 157 10.86 -1.85 -10.31
C ALA A 157 11.82 -0.86 -9.66
N THR A 158 11.36 -0.04 -8.71
CA THR A 158 12.20 0.91 -7.97
C THR A 158 12.90 0.30 -6.77
N ASP A 159 12.67 -0.99 -6.51
CA ASP A 159 13.24 -1.78 -5.43
C ASP A 159 13.09 -1.12 -4.03
N PRO A 160 11.86 -0.79 -3.59
CA PRO A 160 11.63 -0.17 -2.30
C PRO A 160 11.96 -1.13 -1.15
N ASP A 161 12.27 -0.58 0.05
CA ASP A 161 12.47 -1.36 1.27
C ASP A 161 11.13 -1.80 1.89
N VAL A 162 10.11 -0.97 1.74
CA VAL A 162 8.74 -1.17 2.25
C VAL A 162 7.75 -1.07 1.10
N LEU A 163 6.77 -1.95 1.06
CA LEU A 163 5.59 -1.85 0.20
C LEU A 163 4.35 -1.62 1.06
N VAL A 164 3.62 -0.55 0.78
CA VAL A 164 2.28 -0.32 1.31
C VAL A 164 1.27 -0.66 0.22
N ALA A 165 0.32 -1.54 0.50
CA ALA A 165 -0.73 -1.92 -0.43
C ALA A 165 -2.11 -1.63 0.20
N ASP A 166 -2.86 -0.72 -0.42
CA ASP A 166 -4.19 -0.28 0.05
C ASP A 166 -5.25 -1.01 -0.77
N GLU A 167 -5.86 -2.05 -0.20
CA GLU A 167 -6.92 -2.88 -0.79
C GLU A 167 -6.57 -3.44 -2.21
N PRO A 168 -5.40 -4.06 -2.40
CA PRO A 168 -4.86 -4.36 -3.73
C PRO A 168 -5.63 -5.47 -4.48
N THR A 169 -6.55 -6.18 -3.82
CA THR A 169 -7.32 -7.31 -4.38
C THR A 169 -8.79 -7.02 -4.57
N THR A 170 -9.30 -5.89 -4.09
CA THR A 170 -10.74 -5.56 -4.00
C THR A 170 -11.47 -5.55 -5.34
N LEU A 171 -10.83 -5.09 -6.40
CA LEU A 171 -11.42 -4.98 -7.75
C LEU A 171 -11.13 -6.20 -8.65
N LEU A 172 -10.64 -7.29 -8.08
CA LEU A 172 -10.20 -8.47 -8.82
C LEU A 172 -11.17 -9.65 -8.63
N ASP A 173 -11.25 -10.49 -9.66
CA ASP A 173 -11.86 -11.80 -9.49
C ASP A 173 -11.01 -12.69 -8.55
N LEU A 174 -11.61 -13.77 -8.07
CA LEU A 174 -11.00 -14.67 -7.08
C LEU A 174 -9.62 -15.21 -7.51
N ARG A 175 -9.44 -15.54 -8.81
CA ARG A 175 -8.17 -16.06 -9.33
C ARG A 175 -7.08 -15.01 -9.29
N ASN A 176 -7.39 -13.81 -9.79
CA ASN A 176 -6.46 -12.70 -9.80
C ASN A 176 -6.16 -12.19 -8.37
N ALA A 177 -7.17 -12.15 -7.49
CA ALA A 177 -7.00 -11.78 -6.09
C ALA A 177 -6.00 -12.72 -5.37
N ARG A 178 -6.14 -14.04 -5.57
CA ARG A 178 -5.20 -15.03 -5.02
C ARG A 178 -3.79 -14.86 -5.57
N MET A 179 -3.66 -14.69 -6.89
CA MET A 179 -2.35 -14.48 -7.54
C MET A 179 -1.65 -13.24 -6.98
N ILE A 180 -2.35 -12.10 -6.87
CA ILE A 180 -1.80 -10.86 -6.31
C ILE A 180 -1.47 -11.04 -4.82
N GLY A 181 -2.34 -11.69 -4.04
CA GLY A 181 -2.09 -11.98 -2.62
C GLY A 181 -0.84 -12.85 -2.42
N ASP A 182 -0.68 -13.92 -3.20
CA ASP A 182 0.50 -14.78 -3.14
C ASP A 182 1.77 -14.04 -3.53
N LEU A 183 1.70 -13.20 -4.57
CA LEU A 183 2.82 -12.35 -4.97
C LEU A 183 3.22 -11.41 -3.84
N LEU A 184 2.27 -10.68 -3.24
CA LEU A 184 2.52 -9.71 -2.15
C LEU A 184 3.15 -10.40 -0.93
N LEU A 185 2.62 -11.54 -0.52
CA LEU A 185 3.16 -12.30 0.62
C LEU A 185 4.52 -12.97 0.32
N GLY A 186 4.87 -13.18 -0.94
CA GLY A 186 6.17 -13.71 -1.37
C GLY A 186 7.28 -12.66 -1.49
N LEU A 187 6.96 -11.37 -1.38
CA LEU A 187 7.95 -10.29 -1.54
C LEU A 187 9.01 -10.30 -0.44
N ARG A 188 10.22 -9.85 -0.77
CA ARG A 188 11.29 -9.61 0.20
C ARG A 188 11.12 -8.30 1.00
N GLN A 189 10.37 -7.35 0.46
CA GLN A 189 10.04 -6.08 1.08
C GLN A 189 9.19 -6.27 2.34
N GLN A 190 9.32 -5.37 3.32
CA GLN A 190 8.35 -5.29 4.38
C GLN A 190 7.00 -4.86 3.78
N LEU A 191 5.92 -5.58 4.10
CA LEU A 191 4.58 -5.31 3.58
C LEU A 191 3.67 -4.74 4.66
N VAL A 192 3.06 -3.59 4.38
CA VAL A 192 1.90 -3.08 5.13
C VAL A 192 0.69 -3.20 4.21
N LEU A 193 -0.24 -4.07 4.55
CA LEU A 193 -1.38 -4.46 3.74
C LEU A 193 -2.69 -4.03 4.40
N ALA A 194 -3.35 -3.00 3.88
CA ALA A 194 -4.73 -2.71 4.23
C ALA A 194 -5.65 -3.61 3.40
N THR A 195 -6.52 -4.37 4.06
CA THR A 195 -7.41 -5.32 3.38
C THR A 195 -8.65 -5.66 4.21
N HIS A 196 -9.76 -5.96 3.53
CA HIS A 196 -10.93 -6.60 4.11
C HIS A 196 -10.94 -8.12 3.87
N ASP A 197 -9.96 -8.66 3.12
CA ASP A 197 -9.77 -10.09 2.92
C ASP A 197 -9.10 -10.69 4.18
N LEU A 198 -9.91 -11.29 5.05
CA LEU A 198 -9.44 -11.86 6.30
C LEU A 198 -8.58 -13.10 6.09
N ASP A 199 -8.78 -13.86 5.00
CA ASP A 199 -7.96 -15.01 4.70
C ASP A 199 -6.55 -14.60 4.29
N LEU A 200 -6.43 -13.48 3.57
CA LEU A 200 -5.14 -12.87 3.25
C LEU A 200 -4.47 -12.30 4.50
N ALA A 201 -5.23 -11.64 5.37
CA ALA A 201 -4.73 -11.09 6.64
C ALA A 201 -4.20 -12.19 7.58
N LEU A 202 -4.86 -13.36 7.64
CA LEU A 202 -4.43 -14.50 8.44
C LEU A 202 -3.05 -15.05 8.05
N ARG A 203 -2.55 -14.72 6.87
CA ARG A 203 -1.24 -15.15 6.36
C ARG A 203 -0.13 -14.13 6.63
N CYS A 204 -0.45 -13.01 7.29
CA CYS A 204 0.53 -12.03 7.75
C CYS A 204 1.14 -12.42 9.10
N ASP A 205 2.19 -11.70 9.53
CA ASP A 205 2.89 -11.95 10.80
C ASP A 205 2.22 -11.23 11.98
N ARG A 206 1.56 -10.09 11.70
CA ARG A 206 0.84 -9.25 12.66
C ARG A 206 -0.38 -8.65 11.99
N ALA A 207 -1.46 -8.47 12.74
CA ALA A 207 -2.65 -7.76 12.29
C ALA A 207 -3.02 -6.65 13.26
N LEU A 208 -3.52 -5.54 12.71
CA LEU A 208 -4.08 -4.42 13.44
C LEU A 208 -5.56 -4.29 13.03
N LEU A 209 -6.47 -4.30 13.99
CA LEU A 209 -7.86 -3.98 13.75
C LEU A 209 -8.06 -2.48 13.94
N VAL A 210 -8.44 -1.80 12.86
CA VAL A 210 -8.78 -0.38 12.87
C VAL A 210 -10.30 -0.24 12.82
N ASP A 211 -10.87 0.42 13.82
CA ASP A 211 -12.31 0.69 13.92
C ASP A 211 -12.54 2.10 14.43
N ASP A 212 -13.43 2.82 13.79
CA ASP A 212 -13.78 4.22 14.09
C ASP A 212 -12.55 5.13 14.34
N GLY A 213 -11.55 5.00 13.50
CA GLY A 213 -10.31 5.79 13.57
C GLY A 213 -9.30 5.31 14.62
N ALA A 214 -9.59 4.28 15.41
CA ALA A 214 -8.71 3.78 16.46
C ALA A 214 -8.16 2.39 16.13
N VAL A 215 -6.94 2.08 16.58
CA VAL A 215 -6.43 0.69 16.62
C VAL A 215 -6.97 0.01 17.87
N VAL A 216 -7.99 -0.83 17.67
CA VAL A 216 -8.73 -1.47 18.80
C VAL A 216 -8.22 -2.88 19.14
N ALA A 217 -7.46 -3.52 18.23
CA ALA A 217 -6.75 -4.75 18.51
C ALA A 217 -5.45 -4.81 17.71
N ASP A 218 -4.43 -5.44 18.28
CA ASP A 218 -3.07 -5.53 17.75
C ASP A 218 -2.42 -6.82 18.23
N GLY A 219 -1.92 -7.65 17.31
CA GLY A 219 -1.27 -8.91 17.67
C GLY A 219 -1.30 -9.99 16.60
N ALA A 220 -1.36 -11.24 17.02
CA ALA A 220 -1.40 -12.39 16.14
C ALA A 220 -2.64 -12.34 15.22
N PRO A 221 -2.49 -12.53 13.89
CA PRO A 221 -3.60 -12.39 12.94
C PRO A 221 -4.83 -13.22 13.30
N ALA A 222 -4.64 -14.45 13.79
CA ALA A 222 -5.75 -15.33 14.17
C ALA A 222 -6.60 -14.75 15.30
N GLU A 223 -5.96 -14.12 16.32
CA GLU A 223 -6.64 -13.52 17.46
C GLU A 223 -7.39 -12.24 17.04
N VAL A 224 -6.71 -11.38 16.26
CA VAL A 224 -7.29 -10.11 15.80
C VAL A 224 -8.45 -10.37 14.84
N VAL A 225 -8.34 -11.31 13.91
CA VAL A 225 -9.44 -11.71 13.00
C VAL A 225 -10.60 -12.33 13.78
N ALA A 226 -10.34 -13.18 14.78
CA ALA A 226 -11.39 -13.74 15.63
C ALA A 226 -12.14 -12.64 16.40
N HIS A 227 -11.41 -11.67 16.96
CA HIS A 227 -11.99 -10.50 17.62
C HIS A 227 -12.87 -9.70 16.65
N TYR A 228 -12.37 -9.39 15.47
CA TYR A 228 -13.15 -8.65 14.46
C TYR A 228 -14.42 -9.39 14.04
N ARG A 229 -14.37 -10.71 13.81
CA ARG A 229 -15.55 -11.50 13.48
C ARG A 229 -16.60 -11.48 14.61
N ALA A 230 -16.17 -11.53 15.86
CA ALA A 230 -17.06 -11.49 17.02
C ALA A 230 -17.77 -10.12 17.14
N THR A 231 -17.06 -9.01 16.93
CA THR A 231 -17.62 -7.65 17.02
C THR A 231 -18.48 -7.29 15.82
N ALA A 232 -18.18 -7.80 14.63
CA ALA A 232 -18.98 -7.54 13.41
C ALA A 232 -20.28 -8.34 13.33
N SER A 233 -20.50 -9.33 14.23
CA SER A 233 -21.70 -10.19 14.25
C SER A 233 -22.75 -9.74 15.26
N GLY A 234 -22.51 -8.71 16.03
CA GLY A 234 -23.42 -8.12 17.04
C GLY A 234 -24.00 -6.83 16.57
#